data_2bcb86f0e63a41c74628c7b26f1f19bf
#
_entry.id   2bcb86f0e63a41c74628c7b26f1f19bf
#
_cell.length_a   1.000
_cell.length_b   1.000
_cell.length_c   1.000
_cell.angle_alpha   90.00
_cell.angle_beta   90.00
_cell.angle_gamma   90.00
#
_symmetry.space_group_name_H-M   'P 1'
#
loop_
_entity.id
_entity.type
_entity.pdbx_description
1 polymer ?
#
loop_
_entity_poly.entity_id
_entity_poly.type
_entity_poly.pdbx_seq_one_letter_code
_entity_poly.pdbx_strand_id
1 'polypeptide(L)'
;MVTEVDARLFLDDASYPTSQARIEVGFDHVGTAGRDHYWINWIEPERSLLVGWHQDETYPEFGEVHLQISHENTIVEHLPAEFIDSHPRDVLSRRLDQLPRTVEAVQWQESRPIGFDFE
;
A
#
# COMPACT_ATOMS: atom_id res chain seq x y z
N MET A 1 7.37 7.75 -9.03
CA MET A 1 8.24 6.63 -9.44
C MET A 1 7.43 5.34 -9.50
N VAL A 2 7.58 4.59 -10.55
CA VAL A 2 6.91 3.31 -10.72
C VAL A 2 7.98 2.27 -11.06
N THR A 3 8.00 1.16 -10.33
CA THR A 3 8.95 0.07 -10.53
C THR A 3 8.20 -1.24 -10.66
N GLU A 4 8.44 -1.96 -11.75
CA GLU A 4 7.89 -3.30 -11.90
C GLU A 4 8.75 -4.29 -11.12
N VAL A 5 8.10 -5.22 -10.45
CA VAL A 5 8.76 -6.23 -9.64
C VAL A 5 8.17 -7.61 -9.93
N ASP A 6 8.97 -8.64 -9.69
CA ASP A 6 8.45 -10.01 -9.66
C ASP A 6 7.85 -10.25 -8.28
N ALA A 7 6.54 -10.40 -8.22
CA ALA A 7 5.82 -10.53 -6.95
C ALA A 7 6.31 -11.74 -6.14
N ARG A 8 6.56 -12.85 -6.79
CA ARG A 8 7.00 -14.08 -6.10
C ARG A 8 8.38 -13.92 -5.48
N LEU A 9 9.29 -13.22 -6.16
CA LEU A 9 10.61 -12.93 -5.61
C LEU A 9 10.53 -11.89 -4.48
N PHE A 10 9.78 -10.82 -4.69
CA PHE A 10 9.67 -9.75 -3.70
C PHE A 10 9.04 -10.25 -2.40
N LEU A 11 8.01 -11.08 -2.49
CA LEU A 11 7.30 -11.61 -1.33
C LEU A 11 7.96 -12.88 -0.77
N ASP A 12 8.99 -13.39 -1.44
CA ASP A 12 9.62 -14.67 -1.10
C ASP A 12 8.58 -15.79 -0.98
N ASP A 13 7.71 -15.87 -1.97
CA ASP A 13 6.61 -16.84 -2.02
C ASP A 13 6.44 -17.36 -3.46
N ALA A 14 7.01 -18.52 -3.73
CA ALA A 14 6.96 -19.13 -5.05
C ALA A 14 5.54 -19.54 -5.46
N SER A 15 4.62 -19.67 -4.50
CA SER A 15 3.24 -20.05 -4.77
C SER A 15 2.28 -18.86 -4.88
N TYR A 16 2.80 -17.64 -4.78
CA TYR A 16 1.96 -16.45 -4.90
C TYR A 16 1.25 -16.45 -6.27
N PRO A 17 -0.05 -16.11 -6.32
CA PRO A 17 -0.87 -16.35 -7.53
C PRO A 17 -0.49 -15.57 -8.77
N THR A 18 0.29 -14.49 -8.64
CA THR A 18 0.79 -13.74 -9.80
C THR A 18 2.27 -13.42 -9.62
N SER A 19 3.00 -13.32 -10.74
CA SER A 19 4.37 -12.81 -10.72
C SER A 19 4.46 -11.33 -11.07
N GLN A 20 3.36 -10.72 -11.54
CA GLN A 20 3.38 -9.34 -12.02
C GLN A 20 2.84 -8.38 -10.97
N ALA A 21 3.69 -7.45 -10.56
CA ALA A 21 3.31 -6.37 -9.66
C ALA A 21 4.10 -5.11 -9.96
N ARG A 22 3.61 -3.98 -9.49
CA ARG A 22 4.30 -2.70 -9.53
C ARG A 22 4.33 -2.11 -8.14
N ILE A 23 5.40 -1.40 -7.83
CA ILE A 23 5.47 -0.54 -6.66
C ILE A 23 5.49 0.89 -7.16
N GLU A 24 4.53 1.68 -6.69
CA GLU A 24 4.37 3.07 -7.09
C GLU A 24 4.59 3.96 -5.87
N VAL A 25 5.48 4.94 -6.00
CA VAL A 25 5.85 5.83 -4.90
C VAL A 25 5.76 7.26 -5.38
N GLY A 26 5.11 8.10 -4.59
CA GLY A 26 5.08 9.52 -4.84
C GLY A 26 5.22 10.31 -3.55
N PHE A 27 5.87 11.47 -3.63
CA PHE A 27 5.97 12.44 -2.56
C PHE A 27 5.60 13.82 -3.11
N ASP A 28 4.83 14.58 -2.34
CA ASP A 28 4.32 15.87 -2.78
C ASP A 28 4.37 16.86 -1.61
N HIS A 29 5.00 18.02 -1.84
CA HIS A 29 5.20 19.07 -0.84
C HIS A 29 4.02 20.05 -0.78
N VAL A 30 2.81 19.58 -0.81
CA VAL A 30 1.62 20.45 -0.85
C VAL A 30 0.83 20.47 0.46
N GLY A 31 1.36 19.90 1.52
CA GLY A 31 0.69 19.88 2.82
C GLY A 31 0.50 21.27 3.39
N THR A 32 -0.74 21.63 3.70
CA THR A 32 -1.06 22.95 4.27
C THR A 32 -0.50 23.12 5.68
N ALA A 33 -0.22 22.03 6.36
CA ALA A 33 0.39 22.05 7.71
C ALA A 33 1.91 21.93 7.66
N GLY A 34 2.53 22.16 6.50
CA GLY A 34 3.97 22.02 6.32
C GLY A 34 4.43 20.56 6.24
N ARG A 35 3.51 19.63 6.04
CA ARG A 35 3.81 18.21 5.91
C ARG A 35 3.66 17.76 4.48
N ASP A 36 4.54 16.83 4.10
CA ASP A 36 4.49 16.26 2.76
C ASP A 36 3.37 15.22 2.67
N HIS A 37 2.73 15.17 1.52
CA HIS A 37 1.84 14.07 1.19
C HIS A 37 2.67 12.97 0.54
N TYR A 38 2.35 11.71 0.80
CA TYR A 38 2.99 10.62 0.10
C TYR A 38 2.02 9.47 -0.15
N TRP A 39 2.38 8.62 -1.11
CA TRP A 39 1.70 7.35 -1.35
C TRP A 39 2.74 6.30 -1.74
N ILE A 40 2.52 5.09 -1.25
CA ILE A 40 3.32 3.92 -1.57
C ILE A 40 2.33 2.80 -1.84
N ASN A 41 2.25 2.36 -3.09
CA ASN A 41 1.24 1.40 -3.54
C ASN A 41 1.89 0.15 -4.12
N TRP A 42 1.33 -0.99 -3.74
CA TRP A 42 1.52 -2.27 -4.40
C TRP A 42 0.35 -2.47 -5.36
N ILE A 43 0.63 -2.69 -6.63
CA ILE A 43 -0.39 -2.81 -7.66
C ILE A 43 -0.19 -4.13 -8.40
N GLU A 44 -1.26 -4.92 -8.47
CA GLU A 44 -1.31 -6.15 -9.26
C GLU A 44 -2.29 -5.96 -10.39
N PRO A 45 -1.82 -5.72 -11.62
CA PRO A 45 -2.73 -5.48 -12.75
C PRO A 45 -3.64 -6.66 -13.07
N GLU A 46 -3.14 -7.89 -12.95
CA GLU A 46 -3.91 -9.09 -13.27
C GLU A 46 -5.12 -9.28 -12.37
N ARG A 47 -5.02 -8.85 -11.11
CA ARG A 47 -6.09 -9.01 -10.13
C ARG A 47 -6.77 -7.69 -9.79
N SER A 48 -6.44 -6.61 -10.51
CA SER A 48 -6.98 -5.27 -10.29
C SER A 48 -6.88 -4.84 -8.82
N LEU A 49 -5.78 -5.21 -8.18
CA LEU A 49 -5.56 -4.98 -6.75
C LEU A 49 -4.61 -3.80 -6.54
N LEU A 50 -4.96 -2.95 -5.58
CA LEU A 50 -4.06 -1.94 -5.03
C LEU A 50 -4.06 -2.07 -3.52
N VAL A 51 -2.86 -2.16 -2.93
CA VAL A 51 -2.65 -2.13 -1.48
C VAL A 51 -1.62 -1.05 -1.21
N GLY A 52 -1.93 -0.10 -0.35
CA GLY A 52 -0.98 0.96 -0.14
C GLY A 52 -1.25 1.88 1.03
N TRP A 53 -0.22 2.66 1.37
CA TRP A 53 -0.29 3.71 2.37
C TRP A 53 -0.37 5.06 1.69
N HIS A 54 -1.28 5.90 2.18
CA HIS A 54 -1.44 7.26 1.72
C HIS A 54 -1.38 8.20 2.91
N GLN A 55 -0.54 9.21 2.82
CA GLN A 55 -0.50 10.30 3.79
C GLN A 55 -1.05 11.56 3.13
N ASP A 56 -2.27 11.90 3.49
CA ASP A 56 -2.94 13.09 2.97
C ASP A 56 -4.08 13.49 3.92
N GLU A 57 -4.85 14.51 3.53
CA GLU A 57 -5.94 15.06 4.34
C GLU A 57 -7.33 14.65 3.82
N THR A 58 -7.38 13.71 2.86
CA THR A 58 -8.63 13.34 2.18
C THR A 58 -9.62 12.66 3.12
N TYR A 59 -9.12 11.88 4.07
CA TYR A 59 -9.96 11.10 4.98
C TYR A 59 -9.56 11.39 6.43
N PRO A 60 -10.00 12.54 6.99
CA PRO A 60 -9.60 12.93 8.35
C PRO A 60 -10.00 11.93 9.43
N GLU A 61 -11.04 11.14 9.21
CA GLU A 61 -11.47 10.11 10.17
C GLU A 61 -10.47 8.97 10.34
N PHE A 62 -9.56 8.77 9.39
CA PHE A 62 -8.51 7.75 9.47
C PHE A 62 -7.15 8.34 9.86
N GLY A 63 -7.10 9.62 10.22
CA GLY A 63 -5.86 10.30 10.56
C GLY A 63 -5.07 10.71 9.32
N GLU A 64 -3.80 11.08 9.54
CA GLU A 64 -2.96 11.58 8.45
C GLU A 64 -2.50 10.47 7.51
N VAL A 65 -2.30 9.27 8.02
CA VAL A 65 -1.84 8.14 7.24
C VAL A 65 -2.88 7.04 7.31
N HIS A 66 -3.23 6.50 6.16
CA HIS A 66 -4.17 5.39 6.08
C HIS A 66 -3.63 4.31 5.15
N LEU A 67 -4.01 3.08 5.47
CA LEU A 67 -3.73 1.89 4.68
C LEU A 67 -5.02 1.47 4.00
N GLN A 68 -4.95 1.18 2.70
CA GLN A 68 -6.16 0.79 1.98
C GLN A 68 -5.94 -0.40 1.06
N ILE A 69 -7.03 -1.13 0.82
CA ILE A 69 -7.17 -2.08 -0.28
C ILE A 69 -8.18 -1.49 -1.26
N SER A 70 -7.80 -1.43 -2.52
CA SER A 70 -8.75 -1.13 -3.61
C SER A 70 -8.77 -2.29 -4.59
N HIS A 71 -9.94 -2.58 -5.12
CA HIS A 71 -10.15 -3.61 -6.12
C HIS A 71 -11.08 -3.06 -7.19
N GLU A 72 -10.64 -3.14 -8.45
CA GLU A 72 -11.40 -2.58 -9.58
C GLU A 72 -11.79 -1.12 -9.34
N ASN A 73 -10.84 -0.33 -8.81
CA ASN A 73 -10.99 1.10 -8.51
C ASN A 73 -12.01 1.43 -7.40
N THR A 74 -12.36 0.43 -6.58
CA THR A 74 -13.27 0.63 -5.45
C THR A 74 -12.53 0.30 -4.15
N ILE A 75 -12.64 1.17 -3.16
CA ILE A 75 -12.03 0.95 -1.85
C ILE A 75 -12.78 -0.18 -1.14
N VAL A 76 -12.07 -1.25 -0.81
CA VAL A 76 -12.60 -2.41 -0.09
C VAL A 76 -12.43 -2.25 1.41
N GLU A 77 -11.28 -1.78 1.84
CA GLU A 77 -10.98 -1.55 3.24
C GLU A 77 -10.05 -0.36 3.40
N HIS A 78 -10.25 0.38 4.49
CA HIS A 78 -9.55 1.62 4.77
C HIS A 78 -9.29 1.67 6.27
N LEU A 79 -8.01 1.67 6.66
CA LEU A 79 -7.61 1.61 8.07
C LEU A 79 -6.65 2.76 8.40
N PRO A 80 -6.71 3.28 9.64
CA PRO A 80 -5.66 4.20 10.08
C PRO A 80 -4.32 3.47 10.15
N ALA A 81 -3.23 4.17 9.85
CA ALA A 81 -1.89 3.63 9.92
C ALA A 81 -1.01 4.53 10.76
N GLU A 82 0.11 3.97 11.20
CA GLU A 82 1.07 4.71 12.01
C GLU A 82 1.68 5.87 11.21
N PHE A 83 1.70 7.06 11.83
CA PHE A 83 2.42 8.20 11.29
C PHE A 83 3.92 8.01 11.56
N ILE A 84 4.74 8.15 10.52
CA ILE A 84 6.20 8.08 10.64
C ILE A 84 6.75 9.48 10.46
N ASP A 85 7.18 10.09 11.57
CA ASP A 85 7.78 11.43 11.55
C ASP A 85 9.28 11.29 11.27
N SER A 86 9.61 11.24 9.99
CA SER A 86 10.98 10.99 9.56
C SER A 86 11.20 11.53 8.16
N HIS A 87 12.45 11.52 7.70
CA HIS A 87 12.80 11.90 6.35
C HIS A 87 12.07 10.98 5.35
N PRO A 88 11.62 11.49 4.18
CA PRO A 88 10.92 10.66 3.19
C PRO A 88 11.64 9.36 2.83
N ARG A 89 12.96 9.37 2.79
CA ARG A 89 13.74 8.15 2.53
C ARG A 89 13.53 7.09 3.60
N ASP A 90 13.45 7.50 4.87
CA ASP A 90 13.23 6.56 5.98
C ASP A 90 11.80 6.05 5.99
N VAL A 91 10.83 6.90 5.64
CA VAL A 91 9.43 6.48 5.48
C VAL A 91 9.32 5.42 4.40
N LEU A 92 9.92 5.67 3.25
CA LEU A 92 9.93 4.72 2.13
C LEU A 92 10.55 3.39 2.55
N SER A 93 11.72 3.44 3.20
CA SER A 93 12.42 2.23 3.64
C SER A 93 11.57 1.39 4.59
N ARG A 94 10.94 2.03 5.57
CA ARG A 94 10.07 1.32 6.52
C ARG A 94 8.85 0.72 5.86
N ARG A 95 8.20 1.46 4.96
CA ARG A 95 7.01 0.95 4.27
C ARG A 95 7.36 -0.19 3.33
N LEU A 96 8.50 -0.12 2.65
CA LEU A 96 8.95 -1.23 1.81
C LEU A 96 9.24 -2.48 2.65
N ASP A 97 9.79 -2.33 3.85
CA ASP A 97 9.99 -3.46 4.76
C ASP A 97 8.67 -4.07 5.24
N GLN A 98 7.64 -3.25 5.39
CA GLN A 98 6.31 -3.70 5.82
C GLN A 98 5.47 -4.29 4.69
N LEU A 99 5.82 -3.98 3.46
CA LEU A 99 4.97 -4.28 2.30
C LEU A 99 4.71 -5.78 2.10
N PRO A 100 5.71 -6.67 2.17
CA PRO A 100 5.42 -8.10 1.98
C PRO A 100 4.40 -8.64 2.98
N ARG A 101 4.55 -8.32 4.24
CA ARG A 101 3.61 -8.74 5.29
C ARG A 101 2.22 -8.16 5.05
N THR A 102 2.17 -6.91 4.63
CA THR A 102 0.90 -6.21 4.38
C THR A 102 0.15 -6.84 3.21
N VAL A 103 0.85 -7.11 2.11
CA VAL A 103 0.26 -7.76 0.94
C VAL A 103 -0.25 -9.17 1.30
N GLU A 104 0.53 -9.92 2.07
CA GLU A 104 0.14 -11.26 2.48
C GLU A 104 -1.02 -11.27 3.48
N ALA A 105 -1.24 -10.16 4.19
CA ALA A 105 -2.37 -10.02 5.12
C ALA A 105 -3.72 -9.82 4.40
N VAL A 106 -3.72 -9.54 3.11
CA VAL A 106 -4.97 -9.40 2.34
C VAL A 106 -5.70 -10.73 2.32
N GLN A 107 -6.94 -10.71 2.76
CA GLN A 107 -7.81 -11.88 2.75
C GLN A 107 -8.63 -11.91 1.48
N TRP A 108 -8.73 -13.06 0.86
CA TRP A 108 -9.43 -13.26 -0.39
C TRP A 108 -10.61 -14.19 -0.20
N GLN A 109 -11.71 -13.88 -0.86
CA GLN A 109 -12.84 -14.76 -0.99
C GLN A 109 -13.10 -14.94 -2.49
N GLU A 110 -12.81 -16.14 -3.00
CA GLU A 110 -12.80 -16.41 -4.43
C GLU A 110 -11.75 -15.49 -5.11
N SER A 111 -12.16 -14.60 -5.99
CA SER A 111 -11.26 -13.71 -6.70
C SER A 111 -11.31 -12.27 -6.16
N ARG A 112 -11.87 -12.06 -4.98
CA ARG A 112 -12.07 -10.72 -4.42
C ARG A 112 -11.36 -10.56 -3.09
N PRO A 113 -10.63 -9.44 -2.91
CA PRO A 113 -10.12 -9.11 -1.59
C PRO A 113 -11.28 -8.65 -0.70
N ILE A 114 -11.24 -9.05 0.56
CA ILE A 114 -12.32 -8.73 1.51
C ILE A 114 -11.82 -7.95 2.73
N GLY A 115 -10.54 -7.79 2.91
CA GLY A 115 -9.98 -7.03 4.01
C GLY A 115 -8.60 -7.53 4.38
N PHE A 116 -8.07 -7.04 5.49
CA PHE A 116 -6.79 -7.45 6.05
C PHE A 116 -6.97 -8.37 7.25
N ASP A 117 -6.05 -9.30 7.41
CA ASP A 117 -5.88 -10.07 8.62
C ASP A 117 -4.39 -10.14 8.93
N PHE A 118 -3.95 -9.37 9.92
CA PHE A 118 -2.54 -9.28 10.32
C PHE A 118 -2.14 -10.34 11.35
N GLU A 119 -3.03 -11.22 11.71
CA GLU A 119 -2.76 -12.27 12.68
C GLU A 119 -2.30 -13.59 12.04
#